data_49f5b71e37ff9403cf3dee9a2156c4c1
#
_entry.id   49f5b71e37ff9403cf3dee9a2156c4c1
#
_cell.length_a   1.000
_cell.length_b   1.000
_cell.length_c   1.000
_cell.angle_alpha   90.00
_cell.angle_beta   90.00
_cell.angle_gamma   90.00
#
_symmetry.space_group_name_H-M   'P 1'
#
loop_
_entity.id
_entity.type
_entity.pdbx_description
1 polymer ?
#
loop_
_entity_poly.entity_id
_entity_poly.type
_entity_poly.pdbx_seq_one_letter_code
_entity_poly.pdbx_strand_id
1 'polypeptide(L)' 'MKKVYFIISAYNEEDNIDILIDSLESELAKIRFEDYEFVFVNDGSKDNTLEVLLKRQKINEKIVII' A
#
# COMPACT_ATOMS: atom_id res chain seq x y z
N MET A 1 21.91 -5.88 -2.95
CA MET A 1 20.97 -5.16 -2.08
C MET A 1 19.67 -5.93 -2.02
N LYS A 2 18.99 -5.86 -0.90
CA LYS A 2 17.75 -6.61 -0.70
C LYS A 2 16.56 -5.70 -0.89
N LYS A 3 15.58 -6.18 -1.64
CA LYS A 3 14.30 -5.50 -1.77
C LYS A 3 13.37 -5.99 -0.67
N VAL A 4 12.64 -5.07 -0.05
CA VAL A 4 11.71 -5.39 1.03
C VAL A 4 10.27 -5.30 0.50
N TYR A 5 9.48 -6.31 0.81
CA TYR A 5 8.07 -6.36 0.46
C TYR A 5 7.25 -6.24 1.73
N PHE A 6 6.38 -5.23 1.78
CA PHE A 6 5.44 -5.09 2.87
C PHE A 6 4.13 -5.73 2.44
N ILE A 7 3.83 -6.89 3.01
CA ILE A 7 2.62 -7.64 2.66
C ILE A 7 1.50 -7.20 3.60
N ILE A 8 0.46 -6.60 3.05
CA ILE A 8 -0.59 -5.96 3.83
C ILE A 8 -1.95 -6.51 3.43
N SER A 9 -2.69 -7.06 4.39
CA SER A 9 -4.05 -7.48 4.16
C SER A 9 -4.96 -6.25 4.13
N ALA A 10 -5.81 -6.16 3.11
CA ALA A 10 -6.63 -4.98 2.88
C ALA A 10 -8.11 -5.32 2.69
N TYR A 11 -8.63 -6.18 3.56
CA TYR A 11 -10.03 -6.58 3.49
C TYR A 11 -10.90 -5.51 4.18
N ASN A 12 -11.80 -4.88 3.40
CA ASN A 12 -12.75 -3.86 3.91
C ASN A 12 -12.06 -2.75 4.71
N GLU A 13 -10.97 -2.21 4.17
CA GLU A 13 -10.15 -1.20 4.84
C GLU A 13 -10.19 0.17 4.15
N GLU A 14 -11.27 0.49 3.43
CA GLU A 14 -11.30 1.73 2.63
C GLU A 14 -11.01 2.99 3.44
N ASP A 15 -11.42 3.05 4.70
CA ASP A 15 -11.21 4.23 5.55
C ASP A 15 -9.79 4.35 6.06
N ASN A 16 -9.01 3.28 6.01
CA ASN A 16 -7.68 3.24 6.61
C ASN A 16 -6.53 3.16 5.60
N ILE A 17 -6.83 2.87 4.33
CA ILE A 17 -5.79 2.66 3.31
C ILE A 17 -4.92 3.90 3.13
N ASP A 18 -5.53 5.07 2.96
CA ASP A 18 -4.78 6.30 2.73
C ASP A 18 -3.91 6.65 3.93
N ILE A 19 -4.45 6.50 5.14
CA ILE A 19 -3.71 6.76 6.38
C ILE A 19 -2.52 5.82 6.49
N LEU A 20 -2.73 4.55 6.21
CA LEU A 20 -1.67 3.53 6.29
C LEU A 20 -0.55 3.82 5.29
N ILE A 21 -0.91 4.07 4.03
CA ILE A 21 0.08 4.34 2.99
C ILE A 21 0.87 5.61 3.33
N ASP A 22 0.19 6.68 3.73
CA ASP A 22 0.85 7.93 4.08
C ASP A 22 1.83 7.73 5.24
N SER A 23 1.43 6.97 6.25
CA SER A 23 2.29 6.67 7.40
C SER A 23 3.53 5.88 6.99
N LEU A 24 3.35 4.84 6.17
CA LEU A 24 4.47 4.02 5.71
C LEU A 24 5.42 4.82 4.82
N GLU A 25 4.88 5.61 3.90
CA GLU A 25 5.71 6.44 3.03
C GLU A 25 6.52 7.45 3.84
N SER A 26 5.91 8.06 4.85
CA SER A 26 6.57 9.02 5.72
C SER A 26 7.73 8.39 6.49
N GLU A 27 7.50 7.21 7.07
CA GLU A 27 8.54 6.52 7.83
C GLU A 27 9.71 6.08 6.95
N LEU A 28 9.41 5.55 5.75
CA LEU A 28 10.45 5.11 4.83
C LEU A 28 11.26 6.28 4.28
N ALA A 29 10.61 7.43 4.07
CA ALA A 29 11.30 8.64 3.64
C ALA A 29 12.29 9.13 4.69
N LYS A 30 11.97 9.01 5.98
CA LYS A 30 12.87 9.41 7.06
C LYS A 30 14.17 8.62 7.07
N ILE A 31 14.12 7.33 6.74
CA ILE A 31 15.30 6.48 6.67
C ILE A 31 15.89 6.39 5.28
N ARG A 32 15.30 7.09 4.31
CA ARG A 32 15.75 7.13 2.92
C ARG A 32 15.85 5.75 2.28
N PHE A 33 14.95 4.86 2.64
CA PHE A 33 14.90 3.52 2.08
C PHE A 33 13.99 3.52 0.87
N GLU A 34 14.50 3.13 -0.29
CA GLU A 34 13.77 3.22 -1.56
C GLU A 34 13.50 1.87 -2.22
N ASP A 35 14.16 0.81 -1.76
CA ASP A 35 14.05 -0.50 -2.42
C ASP A 35 12.98 -1.35 -1.75
N TYR A 36 11.72 -0.95 -1.93
CA TYR A 36 10.58 -1.62 -1.31
C TYR A 36 9.36 -1.63 -2.22
N GLU A 37 8.43 -2.53 -1.92
CA GLU A 37 7.09 -2.52 -2.51
C GLU A 37 6.04 -2.78 -1.43
N PHE A 38 4.88 -2.17 -1.58
CA PHE A 38 3.71 -2.47 -0.76
C PHE A 38 2.83 -3.44 -1.53
N VAL A 39 2.66 -4.63 -1.00
CA VAL A 39 1.82 -5.66 -1.63
C VAL A 39 0.52 -5.77 -0.85
N PHE A 40 -0.55 -5.23 -1.41
CA PHE A 40 -1.86 -5.27 -0.79
C PHE A 40 -2.63 -6.49 -1.26
N VAL A 41 -3.00 -7.35 -0.34
CA VAL A 41 -3.82 -8.51 -0.62
C VAL A 41 -5.28 -8.11 -0.39
N ASN A 42 -6.02 -7.93 -1.48
CA ASN A 42 -7.42 -7.55 -1.45
C ASN A 42 -8.29 -8.78 -1.68
N ASP A 43 -8.67 -9.44 -0.60
CA ASP A 43 -9.41 -10.72 -0.67
C ASP A 43 -10.92 -10.50 -0.53
N GLY A 44 -11.56 -10.11 -1.64
CA GLY A 44 -13.01 -10.02 -1.68
C GLY A 44 -13.61 -8.88 -0.89
N SER A 45 -12.93 -7.73 -0.83
CA SER A 45 -13.49 -6.54 -0.17
C SER A 45 -14.82 -6.15 -0.77
N LYS A 46 -15.80 -5.85 0.09
CA LYS A 46 -17.15 -5.45 -0.32
C LYS A 46 -17.34 -3.94 -0.33
N ASP A 47 -16.39 -3.21 0.22
CA ASP A 47 -16.42 -1.74 0.22
C ASP A 47 -15.54 -1.22 -0.92
N ASN A 48 -15.15 0.05 -0.87
CA ASN A 48 -14.36 0.70 -1.92
C ASN A 48 -12.85 0.52 -1.74
N THR A 49 -12.40 -0.47 -0.98
CA THR A 49 -10.98 -0.72 -0.73
C THR A 49 -10.19 -0.82 -2.03
N LEU A 50 -10.66 -1.61 -2.99
CA LEU A 50 -9.98 -1.78 -4.27
C LEU A 50 -9.84 -0.44 -5.02
N GLU A 51 -10.90 0.36 -5.03
CA GLU A 51 -10.87 1.66 -5.72
C GLU A 51 -9.84 2.59 -5.10
N VAL A 52 -9.76 2.63 -3.77
CA VAL A 52 -8.78 3.44 -3.05
C VAL A 52 -7.36 2.98 -3.41
N LEU A 53 -7.13 1.66 -3.41
CA LEU A 53 -5.83 1.10 -3.77
C LEU A 53 -5.44 1.44 -5.20
N LEU A 54 -6.38 1.34 -6.13
CA LEU A 54 -6.12 1.65 -7.54
C LEU A 54 -5.75 3.12 -7.74
N LYS A 55 -6.40 4.02 -7.01
CA LYS A 55 -6.06 5.44 -7.06
C LYS A 55 -4.65 5.70 -6.53
N ARG A 56 -4.28 5.06 -5.44
CA ARG A 56 -2.94 5.21 -4.88
C ARG A 56 -1.89 4.60 -5.80
N GLN A 57 -2.20 3.50 -6.46
CA GLN A 57 -1.29 2.85 -7.39
C GLN A 57 -0.93 3.76 -8.57
N LYS A 58 -1.87 4.59 -9.03
CA LYS A 58 -1.62 5.51 -10.12
C LYS A 58 -0.56 6.57 -9.79
N ILE A 59 -0.42 6.92 -8.53
CA ILE A 59 0.55 7.95 -8.10
C ILE A 59 1.77 7.36 -7.39
N ASN A 60 1.77 6.06 -7.12
CA ASN A 60 2.91 5.39 -6.50
C ASN A 60 3.09 4.01 -7.11
N GLU A 61 4.08 3.88 -7.98
CA GLU A 61 4.36 2.63 -8.70
C GLU A 61 4.80 1.48 -7.79
N LYS A 62 5.14 1.78 -6.54
CA LYS A 62 5.56 0.76 -5.57
C LYS A 62 4.39 0.01 -4.94
N ILE A 63 3.16 0.37 -5.28
CA ILE A 63 1.97 -0.32 -4.79
C ILE A 63 1.60 -1.44 -5.76
N VAL A 64 1.52 -2.65 -5.23
CA VAL A 64 1.11 -3.85 -5.95
C VAL A 64 -0.18 -4.37 -5.31
N ILE A 65 -1.14 -4.71 -6.14
CA ILE A 65 -2.45 -5.21 -5.68
C ILE A 65 -2.64 -6.63 -6.19
N ILE A 66 -2.95 -7.54 -5.29
CA ILE A 66 -3.21 -8.94 -5.62
C ILE A 66 -4.69 -9.26 -5.39
#